data_c7920154f535f58f268260c705856943
#
_entry.id   c7920154f535f58f268260c705856943
#
_cell.length_a   1.000
_cell.length_b   1.000
_cell.length_c   1.000
_cell.angle_alpha   90.00
_cell.angle_beta   90.00
_cell.angle_gamma   90.00
#
_symmetry.space_group_name_H-M   'P 1'
#
loop_
_entity.id
_entity.type
_entity.pdbx_description
1 polymer ?
#
loop_
_entity_poly.entity_id
_entity_poly.type
_entity_poly.pdbx_seq_one_letter_code
_entity_poly.pdbx_strand_id
1 'polypeptide(L)'
;RQYMRLFNDMVSAILHCDKPVICRVNGMRIGGAQEIGMACDFSVAQDLARFGQAGPKHGSAPIGGATDFLPVIAGAERAMAACVLCEPFSAHKAYWMGVLTDLVPALKVDGAFVANPLVETQAMVDAYGRFVFGEPKTGDALKAGKALLARGAVDLSLLDAKVEELCAKML
;
A
#
# COMPACT_ATOMS: atom_id res chain seq x y z
N ARG A 1 -22.60 16.50 4.32
CA ARG A 1 -21.63 17.61 4.60
C ARG A 1 -20.86 17.40 5.91
N GLN A 2 -21.53 17.04 7.02
CA GLN A 2 -20.85 16.85 8.33
C GLN A 2 -19.82 15.72 8.31
N TYR A 3 -20.12 14.58 7.74
CA TYR A 3 -19.21 13.44 7.60
C TYR A 3 -17.90 13.85 6.89
N MET A 4 -18.02 14.57 5.78
CA MET A 4 -16.85 15.02 5.00
C MET A 4 -15.96 15.98 5.80
N ARG A 5 -16.58 16.86 6.59
CA ARG A 5 -15.85 17.76 7.48
C ARG A 5 -15.04 16.98 8.52
N LEU A 6 -15.69 16.02 9.21
CA LEU A 6 -15.00 15.17 10.19
C LEU A 6 -13.85 14.37 9.60
N PHE A 7 -14.02 13.86 8.37
CA PHE A 7 -12.96 13.14 7.68
C PHE A 7 -11.78 14.07 7.35
N ASN A 8 -12.02 15.24 6.81
CA ASN A 8 -10.98 16.22 6.53
C ASN A 8 -10.31 16.75 7.82
N ASP A 9 -11.08 16.95 8.88
CA ASP A 9 -10.54 17.36 10.20
C ASP A 9 -9.58 16.29 10.75
N MET A 10 -9.90 15.01 10.57
CA MET A 10 -9.01 13.89 10.94
C MET A 10 -7.71 13.89 10.13
N VAL A 11 -7.79 14.03 8.81
CA VAL A 11 -6.61 14.14 7.94
C VAL A 11 -5.76 15.35 8.35
N SER A 12 -6.41 16.50 8.58
CA SER A 12 -5.73 17.71 9.05
C SER A 12 -5.06 17.53 10.41
N ALA A 13 -5.67 16.79 11.33
CA ALA A 13 -5.07 16.49 12.62
C ALA A 13 -3.77 15.67 12.52
N ILE A 14 -3.68 14.78 11.54
CA ILE A 14 -2.44 14.05 11.25
C ILE A 14 -1.38 15.00 10.70
N LEU A 15 -1.74 15.79 9.69
CA LEU A 15 -0.81 16.75 9.04
C LEU A 15 -0.27 17.82 9.98
N HIS A 16 -1.04 18.20 11.01
CA HIS A 16 -0.63 19.21 12.01
C HIS A 16 -0.13 18.59 13.31
N CYS A 17 0.08 17.27 13.35
CA CYS A 17 0.69 16.64 14.50
C CYS A 17 2.14 17.15 14.65
N ASP A 18 2.51 17.53 15.88
CA ASP A 18 3.86 18.02 16.20
C ASP A 18 4.88 16.88 16.40
N LYS A 19 4.46 15.65 16.17
CA LYS A 19 5.29 14.43 16.23
C LYS A 19 5.13 13.61 14.95
N PRO A 20 6.17 12.90 14.52
CA PRO A 20 6.06 12.00 13.37
C PRO A 20 4.96 10.96 13.55
N VAL A 21 4.13 10.82 12.53
CA VAL A 21 3.03 9.84 12.49
C VAL A 21 3.37 8.72 11.52
N ILE A 22 3.36 7.48 12.01
CA ILE A 22 3.67 6.29 11.21
C ILE A 22 2.40 5.53 10.89
N CYS A 23 2.14 5.30 9.61
CA CYS A 23 1.09 4.41 9.14
C CYS A 23 1.62 2.97 9.07
N ARG A 24 1.20 2.12 10.01
CA ARG A 24 1.45 0.67 10.01
C ARG A 24 0.37 -0.04 9.20
N VAL A 25 0.71 -0.53 8.01
CA VAL A 25 -0.25 -1.12 7.06
C VAL A 25 -0.26 -2.63 7.18
N ASN A 26 -1.23 -3.16 7.90
CA ASN A 26 -1.40 -4.60 8.14
C ASN A 26 -2.34 -5.30 7.15
N GLY A 27 -2.90 -4.59 6.17
CA GLY A 27 -3.84 -5.16 5.20
C GLY A 27 -4.22 -4.17 4.10
N MET A 28 -5.49 -4.12 3.74
CA MET A 28 -5.98 -3.21 2.71
C MET A 28 -5.95 -1.75 3.17
N ARG A 29 -5.34 -0.90 2.35
CA ARG A 29 -5.32 0.56 2.48
C ARG A 29 -5.93 1.16 1.20
N ILE A 30 -7.27 1.23 1.14
CA ILE A 30 -8.04 1.62 -0.05
C ILE A 30 -9.03 2.74 0.32
N GLY A 31 -9.24 3.69 -0.58
CA GLY A 31 -10.15 4.83 -0.39
C GLY A 31 -9.70 5.73 0.75
N GLY A 32 -10.59 6.04 1.70
CA GLY A 32 -10.27 6.90 2.85
C GLY A 32 -9.08 6.41 3.67
N ALA A 33 -8.88 5.09 3.80
CA ALA A 33 -7.69 4.54 4.46
C ALA A 33 -6.39 4.88 3.70
N GLN A 34 -6.44 4.94 2.35
CA GLN A 34 -5.31 5.39 1.54
C GLN A 34 -5.03 6.87 1.78
N GLU A 35 -6.07 7.69 1.87
CA GLU A 35 -5.95 9.13 2.11
C GLU A 35 -5.36 9.44 3.49
N ILE A 36 -5.86 8.77 4.53
CA ILE A 36 -5.31 8.85 5.91
C ILE A 36 -3.83 8.44 5.92
N GLY A 37 -3.50 7.33 5.28
CA GLY A 37 -2.12 6.84 5.27
C GLY A 37 -1.15 7.72 4.48
N MET A 38 -1.61 8.47 3.47
CA MET A 38 -0.79 9.45 2.75
C MET A 38 -0.58 10.75 3.53
N ALA A 39 -1.43 11.03 4.51
CA ALA A 39 -1.25 12.17 5.42
C ALA A 39 -0.22 11.88 6.53
N CYS A 40 0.16 10.62 6.73
CA CYS A 40 1.21 10.25 7.68
C CYS A 40 2.61 10.51 7.10
N ASP A 41 3.59 10.76 7.98
CA ASP A 41 4.97 11.05 7.59
C ASP A 41 5.70 9.83 7.04
N PHE A 42 5.37 8.66 7.58
CA PHE A 42 5.96 7.38 7.17
C PHE A 42 4.86 6.33 6.97
N SER A 43 5.09 5.41 6.06
CA SER A 43 4.20 4.26 5.87
C SER A 43 5.02 2.99 5.70
N VAL A 44 4.82 2.03 6.58
CA VAL A 44 5.43 0.69 6.50
C VAL A 44 4.33 -0.34 6.27
N ALA A 45 4.49 -1.20 5.28
CA ALA A 45 3.48 -2.19 4.93
C ALA A 45 4.01 -3.62 4.93
N GLN A 46 3.12 -4.55 5.21
CA GLN A 46 3.34 -5.94 4.86
C GLN A 46 3.06 -6.17 3.36
N ASP A 47 3.74 -7.12 2.74
CA ASP A 47 3.79 -7.28 1.28
C ASP A 47 2.52 -7.86 0.62
N LEU A 48 1.60 -8.46 1.39
CA LEU A 48 0.29 -8.89 0.91
C LEU A 48 -0.75 -7.75 0.93
N ALA A 49 -0.39 -6.58 1.46
CA ALA A 49 -1.29 -5.43 1.51
C ALA A 49 -1.66 -4.93 0.10
N ARG A 50 -2.83 -4.31 0.00
CA ARG A 50 -3.34 -3.74 -1.25
C ARG A 50 -3.71 -2.29 -1.04
N PHE A 51 -3.46 -1.48 -2.06
CA PHE A 51 -3.59 -0.03 -2.06
C PHE A 51 -4.50 0.43 -3.19
N GLY A 52 -5.06 1.62 -3.09
CA GLY A 52 -5.82 2.22 -4.18
C GLY A 52 -6.91 3.18 -3.72
N GLN A 53 -7.71 3.61 -4.68
CA GLN A 53 -8.89 4.44 -4.46
C GLN A 53 -10.16 3.65 -4.76
N ALA A 54 -11.31 4.10 -4.24
CA ALA A 54 -12.59 3.44 -4.42
C ALA A 54 -13.74 4.41 -4.72
N GLY A 55 -13.59 5.69 -4.42
CA GLY A 55 -14.65 6.71 -4.49
C GLY A 55 -15.47 6.69 -5.77
N PRO A 56 -14.90 6.82 -6.97
CA PRO A 56 -15.63 6.84 -8.24
C PRO A 56 -16.48 5.60 -8.50
N LYS A 57 -16.05 4.42 -8.07
CA LYS A 57 -16.85 3.18 -8.21
C LYS A 57 -18.11 3.18 -7.34
N HIS A 58 -18.17 4.06 -6.34
CA HIS A 58 -19.28 4.15 -5.39
C HIS A 58 -19.98 5.52 -5.45
N GLY A 59 -19.82 6.26 -6.53
CA GLY A 59 -20.45 7.58 -6.71
C GLY A 59 -19.90 8.68 -5.80
N SER A 60 -18.66 8.54 -5.33
CA SER A 60 -17.94 9.52 -4.52
C SER A 60 -16.68 10.00 -5.24
N ALA A 61 -15.92 10.87 -4.59
CA ALA A 61 -14.64 11.38 -5.07
C ALA A 61 -13.52 11.11 -4.04
N PRO A 62 -12.25 11.05 -4.46
CA PRO A 62 -11.11 10.92 -3.55
C PRO A 62 -10.81 12.29 -2.90
N ILE A 63 -11.42 12.56 -1.76
CA ILE A 63 -11.55 13.89 -1.17
C ILE A 63 -10.69 14.15 0.08
N GLY A 64 -10.09 13.13 0.68
CA GLY A 64 -9.26 13.28 1.88
C GLY A 64 -7.79 13.56 1.56
N GLY A 65 -7.52 14.24 0.43
CA GLY A 65 -6.17 14.61 0.01
C GLY A 65 -5.55 13.68 -1.04
N ALA A 66 -6.26 12.66 -1.55
CA ALA A 66 -5.71 11.79 -2.58
C ALA A 66 -5.38 12.53 -3.87
N THR A 67 -6.18 13.55 -4.23
CA THR A 67 -5.93 14.41 -5.38
C THR A 67 -4.77 15.39 -5.18
N ASP A 68 -4.36 15.59 -3.95
CA ASP A 68 -3.26 16.49 -3.58
C ASP A 68 -1.96 15.71 -3.37
N PHE A 69 -2.00 14.62 -2.57
CA PHE A 69 -0.80 13.86 -2.20
C PHE A 69 -0.33 12.90 -3.31
N LEU A 70 -1.26 12.15 -3.90
CA LEU A 70 -0.87 11.07 -4.81
C LEU A 70 -0.16 11.58 -6.08
N PRO A 71 -0.56 12.71 -6.71
CA PRO A 71 0.20 13.28 -7.83
C PRO A 71 1.63 13.70 -7.47
N VAL A 72 1.83 14.18 -6.25
CA VAL A 72 3.16 14.58 -5.78
C VAL A 72 4.03 13.36 -5.53
N ILE A 73 3.45 12.29 -4.97
CA ILE A 73 4.17 11.05 -4.62
C ILE A 73 4.45 10.20 -5.87
N ALA A 74 3.43 9.92 -6.67
CA ALA A 74 3.47 8.90 -7.73
C ALA A 74 3.52 9.48 -9.15
N GLY A 75 3.36 10.78 -9.30
CA GLY A 75 3.19 11.47 -10.58
C GLY A 75 1.74 11.52 -11.06
N ALA A 76 1.41 12.51 -11.88
CA ALA A 76 0.03 12.84 -12.28
C ALA A 76 -0.68 11.67 -13.00
N GLU A 77 -0.01 11.00 -13.93
CA GLU A 77 -0.60 9.88 -14.70
C GLU A 77 -1.01 8.72 -13.82
N ARG A 78 -0.14 8.29 -12.89
CA ARG A 78 -0.44 7.19 -11.96
C ARG A 78 -1.52 7.58 -10.95
N ALA A 79 -1.51 8.82 -10.49
CA ALA A 79 -2.54 9.35 -9.62
C ALA A 79 -3.90 9.38 -10.31
N MET A 80 -3.96 9.84 -11.57
CA MET A 80 -5.18 9.84 -12.39
C MET A 80 -5.70 8.41 -12.57
N ALA A 81 -4.85 7.46 -12.96
CA ALA A 81 -5.25 6.06 -13.10
C ALA A 81 -5.80 5.49 -11.79
N ALA A 82 -5.13 5.70 -10.67
CA ALA A 82 -5.58 5.20 -9.36
C ALA A 82 -6.91 5.84 -8.92
N CYS A 83 -7.06 7.16 -9.11
CA CYS A 83 -8.24 7.90 -8.67
C CYS A 83 -9.45 7.68 -9.57
N VAL A 84 -9.29 7.44 -10.87
CA VAL A 84 -10.40 7.31 -11.83
C VAL A 84 -10.76 5.86 -12.06
N LEU A 85 -9.78 4.98 -12.33
CA LEU A 85 -10.04 3.57 -12.61
C LEU A 85 -10.31 2.78 -11.33
N CYS A 86 -9.81 3.25 -10.18
CA CYS A 86 -9.97 2.57 -8.88
C CYS A 86 -9.50 1.12 -8.91
N GLU A 87 -8.45 0.81 -9.66
CA GLU A 87 -7.83 -0.50 -9.70
C GLU A 87 -6.85 -0.63 -8.53
N PRO A 88 -7.05 -1.63 -7.66
CA PRO A 88 -6.12 -1.84 -6.56
C PRO A 88 -4.76 -2.30 -7.06
N PHE A 89 -3.69 -1.76 -6.46
CA PHE A 89 -2.32 -2.16 -6.73
C PHE A 89 -1.65 -2.80 -5.51
N SER A 90 -0.60 -3.55 -5.74
CA SER A 90 0.12 -4.27 -4.69
C SER A 90 0.96 -3.36 -3.79
N ALA A 91 1.38 -3.88 -2.65
CA ALA A 91 2.33 -3.21 -1.77
C ALA A 91 3.70 -3.00 -2.44
N HIS A 92 4.16 -3.91 -3.28
CA HIS A 92 5.38 -3.75 -4.07
C HIS A 92 5.30 -2.58 -5.05
N LYS A 93 4.16 -2.46 -5.75
CA LYS A 93 3.92 -1.31 -6.64
C LYS A 93 3.81 0.00 -5.86
N ALA A 94 3.13 -0.01 -4.70
CA ALA A 94 3.04 1.14 -3.80
C ALA A 94 4.42 1.59 -3.30
N TYR A 95 5.27 0.65 -2.91
CA TYR A 95 6.65 0.91 -2.48
C TYR A 95 7.47 1.55 -3.61
N TRP A 96 7.42 0.96 -4.80
CA TRP A 96 8.13 1.50 -5.96
C TRP A 96 7.64 2.90 -6.39
N MET A 97 6.34 3.19 -6.22
CA MET A 97 5.78 4.52 -6.51
C MET A 97 6.12 5.58 -5.44
N GLY A 98 6.76 5.20 -4.35
CA GLY A 98 7.08 6.11 -3.25
C GLY A 98 5.93 6.32 -2.24
N VAL A 99 4.86 5.53 -2.32
CA VAL A 99 3.72 5.58 -1.38
C VAL A 99 4.08 4.98 -0.02
N LEU A 100 5.10 4.14 0.02
CA LEU A 100 5.60 3.47 1.23
C LEU A 100 7.06 3.83 1.48
N THR A 101 7.40 3.98 2.75
CA THR A 101 8.78 4.13 3.23
C THR A 101 9.49 2.78 3.26
N ASP A 102 8.78 1.72 3.65
CA ASP A 102 9.35 0.38 3.73
C ASP A 102 8.31 -0.73 3.50
N LEU A 103 8.80 -1.91 3.16
CA LEU A 103 8.00 -3.09 2.82
C LEU A 103 8.63 -4.34 3.42
N VAL A 104 7.84 -5.16 4.11
CA VAL A 104 8.29 -6.40 4.73
C VAL A 104 7.42 -7.59 4.33
N PRO A 105 7.95 -8.81 4.22
CA PRO A 105 7.15 -10.00 3.98
C PRO A 105 6.28 -10.34 5.19
N ALA A 106 5.09 -10.89 4.92
CA ALA A 106 4.17 -11.33 5.96
C ALA A 106 3.70 -12.78 5.81
N LEU A 107 3.88 -13.40 4.66
CA LEU A 107 3.53 -14.80 4.48
C LEU A 107 4.60 -15.70 5.08
N LYS A 108 4.21 -16.54 6.03
CA LYS A 108 5.10 -17.55 6.64
C LYS A 108 4.66 -18.93 6.20
N VAL A 109 5.56 -19.67 5.55
CA VAL A 109 5.33 -21.03 5.05
C VAL A 109 6.43 -21.92 5.62
N ASP A 110 6.06 -23.02 6.25
CA ASP A 110 6.98 -23.99 6.86
C ASP A 110 8.02 -23.31 7.79
N GLY A 111 7.59 -22.29 8.52
CA GLY A 111 8.41 -21.55 9.49
C GLY A 111 9.26 -20.41 8.91
N ALA A 112 9.34 -20.27 7.59
CA ALA A 112 10.12 -19.21 6.92
C ALA A 112 9.23 -18.14 6.28
N PHE A 113 9.66 -16.89 6.33
CA PHE A 113 9.01 -15.82 5.57
C PHE A 113 9.31 -15.95 4.09
N VAL A 114 8.28 -15.81 3.26
CA VAL A 114 8.37 -15.84 1.81
C VAL A 114 7.78 -14.57 1.22
N ALA A 115 8.33 -14.12 0.08
CA ALA A 115 7.80 -12.97 -0.63
C ALA A 115 6.37 -13.24 -1.13
N ASN A 116 5.59 -12.18 -1.32
CA ASN A 116 4.22 -12.26 -1.84
C ASN A 116 4.14 -13.13 -3.10
N PRO A 117 3.49 -14.31 -3.03
CA PRO A 117 3.49 -15.25 -4.15
C PRO A 117 2.52 -14.87 -5.28
N LEU A 118 1.67 -13.85 -5.08
CA LEU A 118 0.60 -13.47 -6.01
C LEU A 118 1.03 -12.41 -7.03
N VAL A 119 2.17 -11.77 -6.81
CA VAL A 119 2.67 -10.69 -7.67
C VAL A 119 4.10 -10.95 -8.11
N GLU A 120 4.52 -10.25 -9.17
CA GLU A 120 5.92 -10.28 -9.61
C GLU A 120 6.81 -9.51 -8.61
N THR A 121 7.83 -10.18 -8.09
CA THR A 121 8.73 -9.62 -7.07
C THR A 121 10.21 -9.69 -7.45
N GLN A 122 10.52 -10.30 -8.60
CA GLN A 122 11.90 -10.51 -9.07
C GLN A 122 12.21 -9.69 -10.31
N ALA A 123 11.32 -9.73 -11.32
CA ALA A 123 11.53 -8.98 -12.55
C ALA A 123 11.02 -7.54 -12.42
N MET A 124 11.85 -6.59 -12.87
CA MET A 124 11.45 -5.17 -12.96
C MET A 124 10.71 -4.89 -14.27
N VAL A 125 11.14 -5.51 -15.36
CA VAL A 125 10.57 -5.34 -16.71
C VAL A 125 10.33 -6.69 -17.37
N ASP A 126 9.34 -6.74 -18.24
CA ASP A 126 9.06 -7.90 -19.10
C ASP A 126 9.90 -7.89 -20.39
N ALA A 127 9.70 -8.90 -21.25
CA ALA A 127 10.40 -9.00 -22.53
C ALA A 127 10.13 -7.85 -23.51
N TYR A 128 9.11 -7.04 -23.26
CA TYR A 128 8.75 -5.86 -24.06
C TYR A 128 9.22 -4.55 -23.43
N GLY A 129 9.99 -4.61 -22.31
CA GLY A 129 10.44 -3.43 -21.59
C GLY A 129 9.37 -2.75 -20.73
N ARG A 130 8.20 -3.39 -20.52
CA ARG A 130 7.15 -2.85 -19.66
C ARG A 130 7.47 -3.15 -18.19
N PHE A 131 7.25 -2.18 -17.32
CA PHE A 131 7.41 -2.35 -15.89
C PHE A 131 6.38 -3.35 -15.33
N VAL A 132 6.85 -4.40 -14.68
CA VAL A 132 6.01 -5.50 -14.17
C VAL A 132 6.17 -5.76 -12.66
N PHE A 133 7.12 -5.11 -11.99
CA PHE A 133 7.33 -5.29 -10.55
C PHE A 133 6.07 -4.93 -9.76
N GLY A 134 5.59 -5.87 -8.95
CA GLY A 134 4.34 -5.73 -8.21
C GLY A 134 3.07 -5.96 -9.02
N GLU A 135 3.15 -6.26 -10.31
CA GLU A 135 1.97 -6.63 -11.10
C GLU A 135 1.47 -8.04 -10.73
N PRO A 136 0.15 -8.28 -10.77
CA PRO A 136 -0.41 -9.60 -10.48
C PRO A 136 0.14 -10.67 -11.42
N LYS A 137 0.57 -11.81 -10.87
CA LYS A 137 0.87 -13.01 -11.66
C LYS A 137 -0.38 -13.53 -12.34
N THR A 138 -0.22 -14.23 -13.45
CA THR A 138 -1.30 -14.80 -14.26
C THR A 138 -1.07 -16.30 -14.50
N GLY A 139 -2.08 -16.99 -15.04
CA GLY A 139 -1.97 -18.39 -15.45
C GLY A 139 -1.53 -19.33 -14.30
N ASP A 140 -0.61 -20.22 -14.61
CA ASP A 140 -0.14 -21.23 -13.66
C ASP A 140 0.70 -20.66 -12.53
N ALA A 141 1.42 -19.55 -12.77
CA ALA A 141 2.15 -18.84 -11.72
C ALA A 141 1.21 -18.28 -10.64
N LEU A 142 0.05 -17.75 -11.02
CA LEU A 142 -0.98 -17.31 -10.09
C LEU A 142 -1.61 -18.49 -9.32
N LYS A 143 -1.87 -19.61 -9.99
CA LYS A 143 -2.39 -20.83 -9.33
C LYS A 143 -1.42 -21.35 -8.28
N ALA A 144 -0.15 -21.46 -8.62
CA ALA A 144 0.91 -21.86 -7.69
C ALA A 144 1.02 -20.88 -6.51
N GLY A 145 0.97 -19.57 -6.77
CA GLY A 145 0.97 -18.55 -5.74
C GLY A 145 -0.20 -18.65 -4.76
N LYS A 146 -1.42 -18.91 -5.27
CA LYS A 146 -2.61 -19.13 -4.43
C LYS A 146 -2.49 -20.40 -3.58
N ALA A 147 -1.95 -21.47 -4.14
CA ALA A 147 -1.70 -22.71 -3.39
C ALA A 147 -0.68 -22.49 -2.26
N LEU A 148 0.39 -21.71 -2.53
CA LEU A 148 1.37 -21.36 -1.52
C LEU A 148 0.76 -20.48 -0.42
N LEU A 149 -0.04 -19.48 -0.79
CA LEU A 149 -0.73 -18.62 0.16
C LEU A 149 -1.67 -19.44 1.08
N ALA A 150 -2.38 -20.41 0.52
CA ALA A 150 -3.31 -21.26 1.28
C ALA A 150 -2.61 -22.20 2.29
N ARG A 151 -1.33 -22.50 2.09
CA ARG A 151 -0.50 -23.32 3.01
C ARG A 151 0.14 -22.47 4.12
N GLY A 152 0.29 -21.19 3.90
CA GLY A 152 0.96 -20.30 4.85
C GLY A 152 0.01 -19.63 5.83
N ALA A 153 0.60 -18.92 6.76
CA ALA A 153 -0.09 -18.03 7.69
C ALA A 153 0.49 -16.62 7.61
N VAL A 154 -0.36 -15.62 7.84
CA VAL A 154 0.10 -14.24 7.95
C VAL A 154 0.71 -14.04 9.34
N ASP A 155 1.97 -13.62 9.35
CA ASP A 155 2.72 -13.27 10.55
C ASP A 155 3.21 -11.82 10.40
N LEU A 156 2.77 -10.93 11.28
CA LEU A 156 3.05 -9.50 11.22
C LEU A 156 4.24 -9.07 12.09
N SER A 157 4.96 -10.01 12.67
CA SER A 157 6.09 -9.71 13.57
C SER A 157 7.20 -8.87 12.91
N LEU A 158 7.46 -9.10 11.60
CA LEU A 158 8.42 -8.28 10.87
C LEU A 158 7.90 -6.86 10.62
N LEU A 159 6.58 -6.69 10.45
CA LEU A 159 5.97 -5.37 10.32
C LEU A 159 6.10 -4.59 11.64
N ASP A 160 5.82 -5.24 12.76
CA ASP A 160 5.96 -4.63 14.08
C ASP A 160 7.42 -4.24 14.36
N ALA A 161 8.36 -5.16 14.15
CA ALA A 161 9.78 -4.91 14.33
C ALA A 161 10.30 -3.75 13.46
N LYS A 162 9.83 -3.64 12.19
CA LYS A 162 10.22 -2.56 11.30
C LYS A 162 9.67 -1.21 11.74
N VAL A 163 8.45 -1.15 12.25
CA VAL A 163 7.87 0.09 12.80
C VAL A 163 8.61 0.51 14.08
N GLU A 164 8.92 -0.44 14.97
CA GLU A 164 9.70 -0.18 16.17
C GLU A 164 11.12 0.31 15.85
N GLU A 165 11.79 -0.30 14.87
CA GLU A 165 13.09 0.16 14.36
C GLU A 165 13.03 1.61 13.87
N LEU A 166 11.97 1.96 13.14
CA LEU A 166 11.78 3.32 12.63
C LEU A 166 11.54 4.31 13.79
N CYS A 167 10.71 3.94 14.76
CA CYS A 167 10.51 4.75 15.98
C CYS A 167 11.82 4.98 16.72
N ALA A 168 12.62 3.94 16.91
CA ALA A 168 13.90 4.04 17.62
C ALA A 168 14.93 4.94 16.91
N LYS A 169 14.84 5.09 15.59
CA LYS A 169 15.71 6.00 14.82
C LYS A 169 15.31 7.47 14.94
N MET A 170 14.11 7.76 15.42
CA MET A 170 13.58 9.12 15.59
C MET A 170 13.71 9.66 17.01
N LEU A 171 14.01 8.77 17.97
CA LEU A 171 14.25 9.11 19.40
C LEU A 171 15.74 9.30 19.66
#